data_09f3e34ce8ea0da3ad1975da314aef67
#
_entry.id   09f3e34ce8ea0da3ad1975da314aef67
#
_cell.length_a   1.000
_cell.length_b   1.000
_cell.length_c   1.000
_cell.angle_alpha   90.00
_cell.angle_beta   90.00
_cell.angle_gamma   90.00
#
_symmetry.space_group_name_H-M   'P 1'
#
loop_
_entity.id
_entity.type
_entity.pdbx_description
1 polymer ?
#
loop_
_entity_poly.entity_id
_entity_poly.type
_entity_poly.pdbx_seq_one_letter_code
_entity_poly.pdbx_strand_id
1 'polypeptide(L)'
;MKDIKEIINFEKYPINKINSSEYKDLVQYNRDLLDSDGCCVLPNFIKEDSIKKMKEEAERNLEKVHWTKDSHNPYFTKDDETLPNDHPKRIFTYRESGYLNSDDLERDSDLNIFYDSEEMLKFVSDSLGVFPLYKWADPLGKNPYSVMHTNHYFPWHFDGNEFTLSILVQKAEKGGFFELSLIHI
;
A
#
# COMPACT_ATOMS: atom_id res chain seq x y z
N MET A 1 -2.56 18.02 18.62
CA MET A 1 -2.64 16.83 17.77
C MET A 1 -2.39 17.29 16.35
N LYS A 2 -1.52 16.64 15.61
CA LYS A 2 -1.24 16.97 14.21
C LYS A 2 -2.50 16.74 13.37
N ASP A 3 -2.76 17.61 12.40
CA ASP A 3 -3.96 17.58 11.58
C ASP A 3 -3.63 16.89 10.24
N ILE A 4 -4.53 16.10 9.70
CA ILE A 4 -4.39 15.43 8.40
C ILE A 4 -4.11 16.42 7.25
N LYS A 5 -4.55 17.69 7.38
CA LYS A 5 -4.24 18.76 6.42
C LYS A 5 -2.75 19.10 6.31
N GLU A 6 -1.95 18.73 7.31
CA GLU A 6 -0.51 18.89 7.29
C GLU A 6 0.17 17.78 6.47
N ILE A 7 -0.53 16.65 6.29
CA ILE A 7 -0.05 15.45 5.61
C ILE A 7 -0.50 15.41 4.17
N ILE A 8 -1.79 15.63 3.92
CA ILE A 8 -2.39 15.53 2.58
C ILE A 8 -2.38 16.87 1.87
N ASN A 9 -2.15 16.84 0.57
CA ASN A 9 -2.22 18.00 -0.30
C ASN A 9 -3.68 18.30 -0.69
N PHE A 10 -4.43 18.97 0.19
CA PHE A 10 -5.83 19.30 -0.04
C PHE A 10 -6.06 20.36 -1.14
N GLU A 11 -5.03 21.09 -1.54
CA GLU A 11 -5.13 22.01 -2.68
C GLU A 11 -5.28 21.24 -3.98
N LYS A 12 -4.52 20.16 -4.13
CA LYS A 12 -4.56 19.28 -5.30
C LYS A 12 -5.67 18.21 -5.19
N TYR A 13 -5.90 17.70 -4.00
CA TYR A 13 -6.84 16.61 -3.73
C TYR A 13 -7.80 17.04 -2.61
N PRO A 14 -8.93 17.65 -2.93
CA PRO A 14 -9.83 18.28 -1.94
C PRO A 14 -10.70 17.23 -1.20
N ILE A 15 -10.11 16.17 -0.65
CA ILE A 15 -10.83 15.07 0.01
C ILE A 15 -11.56 15.50 1.28
N ASN A 16 -11.21 16.65 1.85
CA ASN A 16 -11.88 17.27 2.98
C ASN A 16 -13.17 18.02 2.59
N LYS A 17 -13.46 18.19 1.28
CA LYS A 17 -14.63 18.91 0.76
C LYS A 17 -15.65 17.96 0.15
N ILE A 18 -16.13 17.00 0.89
CA ILE A 18 -16.96 15.84 0.46
C ILE A 18 -18.17 16.26 -0.42
N ASN A 19 -18.75 17.44 -0.18
CA ASN A 19 -19.94 17.90 -0.91
C ASN A 19 -19.60 18.73 -2.14
N SER A 20 -18.33 19.05 -2.38
CA SER A 20 -17.94 19.91 -3.51
C SER A 20 -17.97 19.12 -4.84
N SER A 21 -18.06 19.87 -5.95
CA SER A 21 -17.92 19.31 -7.30
C SER A 21 -16.54 18.69 -7.50
N GLU A 22 -15.49 19.37 -7.04
CA GLU A 22 -14.10 18.94 -7.17
C GLU A 22 -13.85 17.59 -6.48
N TYR A 23 -14.47 17.34 -5.32
CA TYR A 23 -14.40 16.05 -4.66
C TYR A 23 -15.09 14.96 -5.49
N LYS A 24 -16.30 15.24 -5.99
CA LYS A 24 -17.07 14.28 -6.80
C LYS A 24 -16.35 13.94 -8.10
N ASP A 25 -15.77 14.94 -8.75
CA ASP A 25 -14.99 14.75 -9.98
C ASP A 25 -13.74 13.90 -9.72
N LEU A 26 -13.04 14.15 -8.59
CA LEU A 26 -11.90 13.35 -8.18
C LEU A 26 -12.27 11.88 -7.90
N VAL A 27 -13.37 11.65 -7.19
CA VAL A 27 -13.89 10.30 -6.92
C VAL A 27 -14.26 9.59 -8.22
N GLN A 28 -14.94 10.27 -9.13
CA GLN A 28 -15.32 9.69 -10.41
C GLN A 28 -14.09 9.37 -11.26
N TYR A 29 -13.12 10.25 -11.33
CA TYR A 29 -11.84 10.01 -12.02
C TYR A 29 -11.13 8.76 -11.48
N ASN A 30 -11.10 8.59 -10.15
CA ASN A 30 -10.49 7.40 -9.55
C ASN A 30 -11.25 6.12 -9.91
N ARG A 31 -12.58 6.16 -9.90
CA ARG A 31 -13.42 5.02 -10.30
C ARG A 31 -13.15 4.60 -11.74
N ASP A 32 -13.12 5.58 -12.65
CA ASP A 32 -12.86 5.32 -14.06
C ASP A 32 -11.49 4.65 -14.27
N LEU A 33 -10.44 5.07 -13.53
CA LEU A 33 -9.13 4.43 -13.56
C LEU A 33 -9.13 3.04 -12.94
N LEU A 34 -9.83 2.85 -11.82
CA LEU A 34 -9.93 1.53 -11.18
C LEU A 34 -10.67 0.54 -12.08
N ASP A 35 -11.70 0.99 -12.80
CA ASP A 35 -12.46 0.15 -13.73
C ASP A 35 -11.65 -0.18 -14.99
N SER A 36 -10.85 0.76 -15.51
CA SER A 36 -10.08 0.55 -16.75
C SER A 36 -8.74 -0.13 -16.49
N ASP A 37 -8.01 0.28 -15.45
CA ASP A 37 -6.60 -0.06 -15.25
C ASP A 37 -6.37 -0.89 -13.97
N GLY A 38 -7.43 -1.13 -13.17
CA GLY A 38 -7.37 -1.84 -11.89
C GLY A 38 -6.60 -1.10 -10.80
N CYS A 39 -6.07 0.08 -11.09
CA CYS A 39 -5.38 0.92 -10.11
C CYS A 39 -5.53 2.40 -10.43
N CYS A 40 -5.40 3.25 -9.42
CA CYS A 40 -5.21 4.68 -9.62
C CYS A 40 -3.98 5.16 -8.87
N VAL A 41 -3.24 6.08 -9.50
CA VAL A 41 -2.03 6.68 -8.91
C VAL A 41 -2.30 8.16 -8.66
N LEU A 42 -2.05 8.62 -7.43
CA LEU A 42 -2.26 9.99 -7.00
C LEU A 42 -0.91 10.67 -6.69
N PRO A 43 -0.22 11.24 -7.69
CA PRO A 43 1.09 11.84 -7.50
C PRO A 43 1.05 13.06 -6.60
N ASN A 44 1.94 13.12 -5.60
CA ASN A 44 2.01 14.20 -4.59
C ASN A 44 0.73 14.32 -3.74
N PHE A 45 0.03 13.22 -3.52
CA PHE A 45 -1.12 13.16 -2.63
C PHE A 45 -0.72 13.45 -1.18
N ILE A 46 0.36 12.82 -0.74
CA ILE A 46 1.02 13.13 0.53
C ILE A 46 2.06 14.22 0.27
N LYS A 47 2.12 15.22 1.15
CA LYS A 47 3.10 16.30 1.09
C LYS A 47 4.52 15.77 1.26
N GLU A 48 5.47 16.38 0.58
CA GLU A 48 6.87 15.96 0.59
C GLU A 48 7.48 15.92 2.00
N ASP A 49 7.16 16.91 2.84
CA ASP A 49 7.62 16.95 4.24
C ASP A 49 7.12 15.74 5.05
N SER A 50 5.90 15.26 4.77
CA SER A 50 5.35 14.08 5.42
C SER A 50 5.98 12.80 4.91
N ILE A 51 6.23 12.67 3.61
CA ILE A 51 6.99 11.56 3.04
C ILE A 51 8.39 11.50 3.65
N LYS A 52 9.07 12.65 3.80
CA LYS A 52 10.37 12.71 4.45
C LYS A 52 10.32 12.22 5.91
N LYS A 53 9.30 12.63 6.69
CA LYS A 53 9.12 12.17 8.08
C LYS A 53 8.83 10.67 8.16
N MET A 54 7.99 10.14 7.26
CA MET A 54 7.73 8.70 7.17
C MET A 54 9.02 7.93 6.87
N LYS A 55 9.85 8.43 5.94
CA LYS A 55 11.15 7.83 5.65
C LYS A 55 12.07 7.83 6.87
N GLU A 56 12.21 8.98 7.53
CA GLU A 56 13.03 9.13 8.74
C GLU A 56 12.54 8.23 9.88
N GLU A 57 11.22 8.03 10.03
CA GLU A 57 10.64 7.10 11.00
C GLU A 57 11.04 5.65 10.68
N ALA A 58 10.90 5.21 9.42
CA ALA A 58 11.32 3.89 9.00
C ALA A 58 12.83 3.68 9.22
N GLU A 59 13.67 4.66 8.85
CA GLU A 59 15.13 4.60 9.02
C GLU A 59 15.56 4.51 10.50
N ARG A 60 14.89 5.23 11.40
CA ARG A 60 15.16 5.14 12.85
C ARG A 60 14.80 3.80 13.48
N ASN A 61 13.92 3.04 12.85
CA ASN A 61 13.42 1.77 13.39
C ASN A 61 13.93 0.54 12.61
N LEU A 62 14.96 0.69 11.78
CA LEU A 62 15.47 -0.42 10.93
C LEU A 62 15.91 -1.65 11.73
N GLU A 63 16.38 -1.48 12.97
CA GLU A 63 16.74 -2.60 13.84
C GLU A 63 15.54 -3.47 14.27
N LYS A 64 14.31 -2.92 14.17
CA LYS A 64 13.07 -3.63 14.53
C LYS A 64 12.46 -4.36 13.33
N VAL A 65 13.03 -4.20 12.15
CA VAL A 65 12.49 -4.83 10.94
C VAL A 65 12.57 -6.35 11.02
N HIS A 66 11.44 -7.00 10.85
CA HIS A 66 11.35 -8.44 10.71
C HIS A 66 11.70 -8.84 9.28
N TRP A 67 12.87 -9.45 9.11
CA TRP A 67 13.34 -9.94 7.83
C TRP A 67 12.84 -11.36 7.58
N THR A 68 12.23 -11.57 6.42
CA THR A 68 11.76 -12.87 5.96
C THR A 68 12.53 -13.30 4.73
N LYS A 69 12.89 -14.61 4.70
CA LYS A 69 13.52 -15.28 3.57
C LYS A 69 12.75 -16.56 3.36
N ASP A 70 11.96 -16.61 2.30
CA ASP A 70 11.13 -17.77 1.99
C ASP A 70 11.02 -17.99 0.49
N SER A 71 10.35 -19.05 0.10
CA SER A 71 10.03 -19.33 -1.29
C SER A 71 8.55 -19.66 -1.39
N HIS A 72 7.86 -19.01 -2.29
CA HIS A 72 6.44 -19.23 -2.50
C HIS A 72 6.06 -19.17 -3.98
N ASN A 73 4.97 -19.82 -4.31
CA ASN A 73 4.32 -19.65 -5.60
C ASN A 73 3.41 -18.40 -5.58
N PRO A 74 2.94 -17.91 -6.73
CA PRO A 74 2.10 -16.70 -6.80
C PRO A 74 0.82 -16.72 -5.97
N TYR A 75 0.36 -17.88 -5.57
CA TYR A 75 -0.90 -18.06 -4.81
C TYR A 75 -0.67 -18.32 -3.32
N PHE A 76 0.56 -18.35 -2.83
CA PHE A 76 0.93 -18.68 -1.46
C PHE A 76 0.38 -20.04 -0.99
N THR A 77 0.30 -21.01 -1.88
CA THR A 77 -0.17 -22.36 -1.58
C THR A 77 0.99 -23.33 -1.46
N LYS A 78 0.73 -24.50 -0.86
CA LYS A 78 1.68 -25.61 -0.89
C LYS A 78 1.82 -26.12 -2.33
N ASP A 79 2.93 -26.81 -2.61
CA ASP A 79 3.12 -27.51 -3.88
C ASP A 79 2.01 -28.57 -4.07
N ASP A 80 1.53 -28.69 -5.28
CA ASP A 80 0.53 -29.68 -5.67
C ASP A 80 1.13 -30.55 -6.80
N GLU A 81 1.73 -31.65 -6.41
CA GLU A 81 2.39 -32.60 -7.33
C GLU A 81 1.43 -33.25 -8.32
N THR A 82 0.12 -33.12 -8.17
CA THR A 82 -0.88 -33.59 -9.15
C THR A 82 -0.98 -32.72 -10.38
N LEU A 83 -0.41 -31.49 -10.31
CA LEU A 83 -0.39 -30.53 -11.41
C LEU A 83 0.89 -30.69 -12.26
N PRO A 84 0.88 -30.26 -13.54
CA PRO A 84 2.07 -30.21 -14.38
C PRO A 84 3.20 -29.37 -13.76
N ASN A 85 4.47 -29.70 -14.02
CA ASN A 85 5.62 -29.01 -13.43
C ASN A 85 5.72 -27.51 -13.80
N ASP A 86 5.14 -27.10 -14.92
CA ASP A 86 5.08 -25.72 -15.40
C ASP A 86 3.84 -24.95 -14.93
N HIS A 87 2.99 -25.60 -14.13
CA HIS A 87 1.80 -24.93 -13.59
C HIS A 87 2.21 -23.85 -12.56
N PRO A 88 1.62 -22.63 -12.58
CA PRO A 88 2.03 -21.53 -11.70
C PRO A 88 2.03 -21.86 -10.21
N LYS A 89 1.13 -22.73 -9.73
CA LYS A 89 1.13 -23.21 -8.32
C LYS A 89 2.34 -24.06 -7.95
N ARG A 90 3.13 -24.52 -8.94
CA ARG A 90 4.34 -25.30 -8.76
C ARG A 90 5.63 -24.52 -8.98
N ILE A 91 5.52 -23.26 -9.40
CA ILE A 91 6.67 -22.38 -9.63
C ILE A 91 6.93 -21.57 -8.36
N PHE A 92 7.93 -22.00 -7.60
CA PHE A 92 8.32 -21.34 -6.36
C PHE A 92 9.46 -20.36 -6.64
N THR A 93 9.27 -19.11 -6.24
CA THR A 93 10.28 -18.07 -6.39
C THR A 93 10.73 -17.59 -5.02
N TYR A 94 12.04 -17.42 -4.86
CA TYR A 94 12.65 -16.91 -3.64
C TYR A 94 12.24 -15.45 -3.41
N ARG A 95 11.96 -15.13 -2.16
CA ARG A 95 11.61 -13.80 -1.68
C ARG A 95 12.51 -13.42 -0.53
N GLU A 96 12.94 -12.18 -0.52
CA GLU A 96 13.56 -11.54 0.64
C GLU A 96 12.99 -10.14 0.83
N SER A 97 12.37 -9.89 1.97
CA SER A 97 11.77 -8.61 2.32
C SER A 97 11.72 -8.42 3.82
N GLY A 98 11.61 -7.19 4.29
CA GLY A 98 11.44 -6.85 5.68
C GLY A 98 10.12 -6.13 5.93
N TYR A 99 9.58 -6.29 7.13
CA TYR A 99 8.42 -5.55 7.60
C TYR A 99 8.73 -4.88 8.92
N LEU A 100 8.49 -3.57 8.98
CA LEU A 100 8.43 -2.83 10.23
C LEU A 100 6.95 -2.74 10.62
N ASN A 101 6.60 -3.39 11.73
CA ASN A 101 5.23 -3.52 12.16
C ASN A 101 4.63 -2.19 12.62
N SER A 102 3.32 -2.09 12.57
CA SER A 102 2.58 -0.87 12.90
C SER A 102 2.68 -0.49 14.39
N ASP A 103 2.85 -1.44 15.29
CA ASP A 103 3.00 -1.20 16.74
C ASP A 103 4.40 -0.69 17.12
N ASP A 104 5.38 -0.80 16.23
CA ASP A 104 6.71 -0.19 16.38
C ASP A 104 6.75 1.30 15.98
N LEU A 105 5.68 1.80 15.36
CA LEU A 105 5.59 3.18 14.91
C LEU A 105 5.11 4.11 16.01
N GLU A 106 5.55 5.37 15.95
CA GLU A 106 5.07 6.41 16.86
C GLU A 106 3.56 6.64 16.68
N ARG A 107 2.81 6.74 17.78
CA ARG A 107 1.34 6.87 17.72
C ARG A 107 0.87 8.11 16.96
N ASP A 108 1.65 9.18 17.00
CA ASP A 108 1.40 10.46 16.34
C ASP A 108 2.25 10.64 15.05
N SER A 109 2.77 9.55 14.52
CA SER A 109 3.46 9.55 13.23
C SER A 109 2.53 9.95 12.08
N ASP A 110 3.11 10.49 11.03
CA ASP A 110 2.36 10.90 9.84
C ASP A 110 1.62 9.72 9.20
N LEU A 111 2.24 8.53 9.20
CA LEU A 111 1.61 7.33 8.68
C LEU A 111 0.41 6.88 9.52
N ASN A 112 0.53 6.89 10.85
CA ASN A 112 -0.59 6.53 11.72
C ASN A 112 -1.74 7.55 11.63
N ILE A 113 -1.45 8.85 11.62
CA ILE A 113 -2.47 9.89 11.43
C ILE A 113 -3.17 9.74 10.08
N PHE A 114 -2.41 9.47 9.02
CA PHE A 114 -2.96 9.22 7.69
C PHE A 114 -3.89 8.00 7.68
N TYR A 115 -3.44 6.87 8.24
CA TYR A 115 -4.21 5.64 8.29
C TYR A 115 -5.49 5.77 9.13
N ASP A 116 -5.41 6.49 10.27
CA ASP A 116 -6.52 6.64 11.20
C ASP A 116 -7.52 7.72 10.76
N SER A 117 -7.23 8.49 9.69
CA SER A 117 -8.10 9.55 9.19
C SER A 117 -9.43 9.02 8.64
N GLU A 118 -10.52 9.63 9.09
CA GLU A 118 -11.87 9.34 8.57
C GLU A 118 -12.08 9.91 7.16
N GLU A 119 -11.42 11.03 6.85
CA GLU A 119 -11.42 11.62 5.50
C GLU A 119 -10.80 10.66 4.49
N MET A 120 -9.68 10.00 4.88
CA MET A 120 -9.05 8.98 4.04
C MET A 120 -9.95 7.77 3.86
N LEU A 121 -10.50 7.22 4.93
CA LEU A 121 -11.40 6.08 4.85
C LEU A 121 -12.59 6.38 3.94
N LYS A 122 -13.19 7.55 4.11
CA LYS A 122 -14.31 8.01 3.28
C LYS A 122 -13.93 8.13 1.81
N PHE A 123 -12.79 8.78 1.53
CA PHE A 123 -12.30 8.97 0.17
C PHE A 123 -12.01 7.64 -0.54
N VAL A 124 -11.35 6.71 0.16
CA VAL A 124 -11.08 5.36 -0.37
C VAL A 124 -12.38 4.60 -0.62
N SER A 125 -13.31 4.62 0.35
CA SER A 125 -14.64 4.00 0.23
C SER A 125 -15.41 4.54 -0.97
N ASP A 126 -15.44 5.86 -1.15
CA ASP A 126 -16.13 6.49 -2.28
C ASP A 126 -15.45 6.16 -3.61
N SER A 127 -14.11 6.18 -3.67
CA SER A 127 -13.36 5.84 -4.88
C SER A 127 -13.54 4.38 -5.30
N LEU A 128 -13.60 3.45 -4.35
CA LEU A 128 -13.86 2.02 -4.61
C LEU A 128 -15.34 1.74 -4.88
N GLY A 129 -16.26 2.62 -4.48
CA GLY A 129 -17.69 2.36 -4.51
C GLY A 129 -18.13 1.29 -3.50
N VAL A 130 -17.36 1.04 -2.45
CA VAL A 130 -17.58 0.00 -1.44
C VAL A 130 -18.02 0.64 -0.12
N PHE A 131 -19.19 0.22 0.37
CA PHE A 131 -19.74 0.67 1.64
C PHE A 131 -20.50 -0.44 2.36
N PRO A 132 -20.24 -0.68 3.67
CA PRO A 132 -19.18 -0.02 4.47
C PRO A 132 -17.77 -0.55 4.12
N LEU A 133 -16.77 0.31 4.23
CA LEU A 133 -15.37 -0.05 4.15
C LEU A 133 -14.75 0.04 5.56
N TYR A 134 -13.99 -0.98 5.94
CA TYR A 134 -13.37 -1.06 7.25
C TYR A 134 -11.85 -1.02 7.13
N LYS A 135 -11.21 -0.33 8.07
CA LYS A 135 -9.75 -0.38 8.23
C LYS A 135 -9.34 -1.74 8.79
N TRP A 136 -8.19 -2.24 8.36
CA TRP A 136 -7.61 -3.44 8.96
C TRP A 136 -7.27 -3.16 10.43
N ALA A 137 -7.77 -4.00 11.34
CA ALA A 137 -7.70 -3.74 12.78
C ALA A 137 -6.53 -4.44 13.48
N ASP A 138 -5.78 -5.30 12.78
CA ASP A 138 -4.62 -5.97 13.36
C ASP A 138 -3.55 -4.94 13.74
N PRO A 139 -3.15 -4.85 15.02
CA PRO A 139 -2.18 -3.86 15.48
C PRO A 139 -0.79 -4.03 14.86
N LEU A 140 -0.44 -5.22 14.39
CA LEU A 140 0.86 -5.47 13.76
C LEU A 140 0.87 -5.10 12.28
N GLY A 141 -0.20 -5.43 11.57
CA GLY A 141 -0.28 -5.39 10.11
C GLY A 141 -1.13 -4.25 9.53
N LYS A 142 -1.68 -3.34 10.34
CA LYS A 142 -2.64 -2.34 9.82
C LYS A 142 -2.03 -1.37 8.80
N ASN A 143 -0.78 -0.92 9.01
CA ASN A 143 -0.06 0.01 8.14
C ASN A 143 1.47 -0.16 8.27
N PRO A 144 2.02 -1.36 8.01
CA PRO A 144 3.44 -1.62 8.14
C PRO A 144 4.25 -0.93 7.04
N TYR A 145 5.53 -0.64 7.31
CA TYR A 145 6.46 -0.37 6.23
C TYR A 145 6.98 -1.69 5.63
N SER A 146 6.95 -1.79 4.32
CA SER A 146 7.68 -2.81 3.58
C SER A 146 9.09 -2.29 3.28
N VAL A 147 10.10 -2.99 3.75
CA VAL A 147 11.52 -2.59 3.66
C VAL A 147 12.28 -3.56 2.76
N MET A 148 13.01 -3.01 1.80
CA MET A 148 13.83 -3.80 0.88
C MET A 148 15.23 -3.21 0.79
N HIS A 149 16.24 -4.07 0.87
CA HIS A 149 17.63 -3.72 0.58
C HIS A 149 17.97 -3.98 -0.90
N THR A 150 19.19 -3.61 -1.28
CA THR A 150 19.74 -3.92 -2.60
C THR A 150 19.65 -5.42 -2.87
N ASN A 151 19.16 -5.79 -4.04
CA ASN A 151 18.92 -7.17 -4.50
C ASN A 151 17.79 -7.91 -3.76
N HIS A 152 17.06 -7.30 -2.86
CA HIS A 152 15.85 -7.89 -2.35
C HIS A 152 14.78 -7.88 -3.43
N TYR A 153 13.95 -8.91 -3.43
CA TYR A 153 12.96 -9.16 -4.46
C TYR A 153 11.65 -9.62 -3.85
N PHE A 154 10.56 -9.06 -4.35
CA PHE A 154 9.20 -9.48 -4.04
C PHE A 154 8.57 -9.99 -5.33
N PRO A 155 8.48 -11.33 -5.50
CA PRO A 155 8.03 -11.92 -6.77
C PRO A 155 6.55 -11.65 -7.04
N TRP A 156 6.15 -11.91 -8.26
CA TRP A 156 4.73 -11.88 -8.66
C TRP A 156 3.88 -12.73 -7.73
N HIS A 157 2.80 -12.15 -7.24
CA HIS A 157 1.86 -12.81 -6.35
C HIS A 157 0.48 -12.16 -6.45
N PHE A 158 -0.51 -12.86 -5.95
CA PHE A 158 -1.84 -12.32 -5.74
C PHE A 158 -1.97 -11.92 -4.28
N ASP A 159 -2.39 -10.68 -4.03
CA ASP A 159 -2.72 -10.26 -2.67
C ASP A 159 -3.92 -11.04 -2.14
N GLY A 160 -3.93 -11.31 -0.82
CA GLY A 160 -5.08 -11.90 -0.15
C GLY A 160 -6.19 -10.89 0.18
N ASN A 161 -5.94 -9.61 -0.05
CA ASN A 161 -6.88 -8.52 0.20
C ASN A 161 -7.67 -8.18 -1.06
N GLU A 162 -8.91 -7.73 -0.90
CA GLU A 162 -9.69 -7.22 -2.03
C GLU A 162 -9.16 -5.88 -2.55
N PHE A 163 -8.60 -5.06 -1.65
CA PHE A 163 -8.06 -3.73 -1.98
C PHE A 163 -6.77 -3.49 -1.22
N THR A 164 -5.80 -2.88 -1.89
CA THR A 164 -4.52 -2.48 -1.30
C THR A 164 -4.26 -1.00 -1.57
N LEU A 165 -3.89 -0.25 -0.53
CA LEU A 165 -3.40 1.11 -0.64
C LEU A 165 -1.91 1.12 -0.37
N SER A 166 -1.12 1.56 -1.33
CA SER A 166 0.33 1.63 -1.22
C SER A 166 0.84 3.07 -1.25
N ILE A 167 1.81 3.37 -0.40
CA ILE A 167 2.50 4.66 -0.35
C ILE A 167 3.97 4.44 -0.69
N LEU A 168 4.46 5.09 -1.74
CA LEU A 168 5.88 5.09 -2.07
C LEU A 168 6.61 6.11 -1.19
N VAL A 169 7.21 5.64 -0.10
CA VAL A 169 7.96 6.48 0.85
C VAL A 169 9.38 6.77 0.36
N GLN A 170 10.03 5.77 -0.22
CA GLN A 170 11.37 5.90 -0.78
C GLN A 170 11.50 5.11 -2.07
N LYS A 171 11.91 5.81 -3.14
CA LYS A 171 12.21 5.18 -4.43
C LYS A 171 13.62 4.59 -4.40
N ALA A 172 13.79 3.41 -5.01
CA ALA A 172 15.11 2.85 -5.27
C ALA A 172 15.91 3.76 -6.24
N GLU A 173 17.23 3.82 -6.07
CA GLU A 173 18.12 4.56 -6.99
C GLU A 173 18.14 3.92 -8.38
N LYS A 174 18.06 2.59 -8.44
CA LYS A 174 18.04 1.82 -9.69
C LYS A 174 17.16 0.59 -9.55
N GLY A 175 16.30 0.34 -10.53
CA GLY A 175 15.34 -0.77 -10.48
C GLY A 175 14.23 -0.54 -9.45
N GLY A 176 13.76 -1.62 -8.82
CA GLY A 176 12.73 -1.57 -7.78
C GLY A 176 11.38 -1.06 -8.29
N PHE A 177 11.02 -1.40 -9.52
CA PHE A 177 9.72 -1.03 -10.09
C PHE A 177 8.62 -1.83 -9.41
N PHE A 178 7.52 -1.16 -9.11
CA PHE A 178 6.26 -1.81 -8.82
C PHE A 178 5.60 -2.14 -10.15
N GLU A 179 5.27 -3.41 -10.34
CA GLU A 179 4.62 -3.89 -11.56
C GLU A 179 3.26 -4.46 -11.17
N LEU A 180 2.22 -4.04 -11.90
CA LEU A 180 0.87 -4.56 -11.77
C LEU A 180 0.47 -5.24 -13.07
N SER A 181 -0.08 -6.44 -12.97
CA SER A 181 -0.67 -7.14 -14.11
C SER A 181 -2.13 -7.47 -13.80
N LEU A 182 -3.02 -7.06 -14.68
CA LEU A 182 -4.41 -7.46 -14.65
C LEU A 182 -4.53 -8.76 -15.44
N ILE A 183 -4.29 -9.88 -14.79
CA ILE A 183 -4.58 -11.18 -15.40
C ILE A 183 -6.07 -11.44 -15.17
N HIS A 184 -6.83 -11.25 -16.21
CA HIS A 184 -8.20 -11.75 -16.22
C HIS A 184 -8.17 -13.26 -16.34
N ILE A 185 -8.50 -13.92 -15.26
CA ILE A 185 -8.69 -15.37 -15.22
C ILE A 185 -10.12 -15.68 -15.63
#